data_bd56638342c976b9570db9d6d5107639
#
_entry.id   bd56638342c976b9570db9d6d5107639
#
_cell.length_a   1.000
_cell.length_b   1.000
_cell.length_c   1.000
_cell.angle_alpha   90.00
_cell.angle_beta   90.00
_cell.angle_gamma   90.00
#
_symmetry.space_group_name_H-M   'P 1'
#
loop_
_entity.id
_entity.type
_entity.pdbx_description
1 polymer ?
#
loop_
_entity_poly.entity_id
_entity_poly.type
_entity_poly.pdbx_seq_one_letter_code
_entity_poly.pdbx_strand_id
1 'polypeptide(L)'
;LPVAGLGTRFLPASKAIPKEMLPIIDKPLVQYAVEEAIEIGIKEIIFITSPEKYSIEKHFNRNDEIELRLEKSGKSRFIDKLNPKIFSDIKFHYINQENQNGLGHAILQAEKFIGDESFAILLPDDLFFSKKSCLNQLLDIHTNKNASVIAVTIIGFAKHGFRYLS
;
A
#
# COMPACT_ATOMS: atom_id res chain seq x y z
N LEU A 1 -4.09 4.33 -2.16
CA LEU A 1 -2.67 4.16 -1.85
C LEU A 1 -1.84 5.11 -2.73
N PRO A 2 -1.47 6.32 -2.23
CA PRO A 2 -0.57 7.23 -2.93
C PRO A 2 0.87 6.71 -2.82
N VAL A 3 1.43 6.28 -3.94
CA VAL A 3 2.77 5.68 -4.03
C VAL A 3 3.68 6.37 -5.08
N ALA A 4 3.26 7.51 -5.64
CA ALA A 4 4.03 8.21 -6.69
C ALA A 4 5.29 8.94 -6.18
N GLY A 5 5.44 9.16 -4.88
CA GLY A 5 6.53 9.97 -4.31
C GLY A 5 7.94 9.41 -4.58
N LEU A 6 8.93 10.28 -4.79
CA LEU A 6 10.31 9.92 -5.15
C LEU A 6 11.11 9.15 -4.08
N GLY A 7 10.65 9.15 -2.82
CA GLY A 7 11.33 8.41 -1.75
C GLY A 7 12.73 8.93 -1.40
N THR A 8 12.98 10.24 -1.53
CA THR A 8 14.31 10.86 -1.34
C THR A 8 14.93 10.62 0.04
N ARG A 9 14.10 10.43 1.06
CA ARG A 9 14.56 10.12 2.44
C ARG A 9 15.19 8.73 2.55
N PHE A 10 14.91 7.83 1.60
CA PHE A 10 15.41 6.46 1.56
C PHE A 10 16.61 6.29 0.60
N LEU A 11 17.18 7.38 0.09
CA LEU A 11 18.40 7.28 -0.70
C LEU A 11 19.56 6.76 0.17
N PRO A 12 20.43 5.90 -0.39
CA PRO A 12 20.48 5.48 -1.79
C PRO A 12 19.58 4.29 -2.16
N ALA A 13 18.90 3.64 -1.22
CA ALA A 13 18.08 2.44 -1.48
C ALA A 13 16.97 2.70 -2.51
N SER A 14 16.27 3.85 -2.39
CA SER A 14 15.18 4.22 -3.31
C SER A 14 15.65 4.68 -4.70
N LYS A 15 16.96 4.67 -4.99
CA LYS A 15 17.50 4.96 -6.32
C LYS A 15 17.08 3.92 -7.36
N ALA A 16 17.05 2.66 -6.97
CA ALA A 16 16.79 1.53 -7.86
C ALA A 16 15.46 0.83 -7.60
N ILE A 17 14.90 1.01 -6.41
CA ILE A 17 13.68 0.32 -5.97
C ILE A 17 12.75 1.36 -5.34
N PRO A 18 11.46 1.46 -5.73
CA PRO A 18 10.50 2.30 -5.02
C PRO A 18 10.54 2.04 -3.51
N LYS A 19 10.49 3.07 -2.68
CA LYS A 19 10.51 2.92 -1.22
C LYS A 19 9.42 1.97 -0.72
N GLU A 20 8.29 1.97 -1.39
CA GLU A 20 7.13 1.13 -1.08
C GLU A 20 7.39 -0.37 -1.35
N MET A 21 8.41 -0.66 -2.17
CA MET A 21 8.87 -2.03 -2.48
C MET A 21 10.02 -2.51 -1.58
N LEU A 22 10.50 -1.67 -0.65
CA LEU A 22 11.48 -2.10 0.33
C LEU A 22 10.86 -3.17 1.23
N PRO A 23 11.54 -4.32 1.43
CA PRO A 23 10.97 -5.42 2.18
C PRO A 23 11.05 -5.18 3.70
N ILE A 24 10.00 -5.59 4.40
CA ILE A 24 10.05 -5.89 5.83
C ILE A 24 9.89 -7.39 5.96
N ILE A 25 10.94 -8.08 6.42
CA ILE A 25 11.05 -9.54 6.47
C ILE A 25 10.99 -10.10 5.03
N ASP A 26 9.85 -10.57 4.55
CA ASP A 26 9.69 -11.24 3.26
C ASP A 26 8.61 -10.59 2.35
N LYS A 27 8.02 -9.47 2.78
CA LYS A 27 6.99 -8.73 2.03
C LYS A 27 7.36 -7.25 1.87
N PRO A 28 7.07 -6.62 0.72
CA PRO A 28 7.29 -5.19 0.56
C PRO A 28 6.29 -4.38 1.42
N LEU A 29 6.72 -3.18 1.83
CA LEU A 29 5.92 -2.24 2.63
C LEU A 29 4.49 -2.08 2.12
N VAL A 30 4.34 -1.88 0.82
CA VAL A 30 3.03 -1.66 0.19
C VAL A 30 2.08 -2.85 0.35
N GLN A 31 2.61 -4.08 0.47
CA GLN A 31 1.78 -5.27 0.63
C GLN A 31 1.09 -5.28 2.01
N TYR A 32 1.75 -4.82 3.06
CA TYR A 32 1.12 -4.72 4.39
C TYR A 32 -0.10 -3.80 4.37
N ALA A 33 0.00 -2.64 3.71
CA ALA A 33 -1.13 -1.72 3.59
C ALA A 33 -2.28 -2.32 2.76
N VAL A 34 -1.97 -3.08 1.71
CA VAL A 34 -2.97 -3.80 0.90
C VAL A 34 -3.65 -4.90 1.71
N GLU A 35 -2.87 -5.71 2.44
CA GLU A 35 -3.41 -6.76 3.30
C GLU A 35 -4.33 -6.20 4.39
N GLU A 36 -3.97 -5.07 5.00
CA GLU A 36 -4.83 -4.37 5.97
C GLU A 36 -6.16 -3.90 5.36
N ALA A 37 -6.13 -3.38 4.13
CA ALA A 37 -7.34 -3.00 3.41
C ALA A 37 -8.24 -4.21 3.10
N ILE A 38 -7.65 -5.32 2.69
CA ILE A 38 -8.37 -6.56 2.40
C ILE A 38 -9.00 -7.15 3.67
N GLU A 39 -8.31 -7.08 4.80
CA GLU A 39 -8.79 -7.59 6.10
C GLU A 39 -10.14 -6.97 6.51
N ILE A 40 -10.37 -5.71 6.19
CA ILE A 40 -11.65 -5.03 6.47
C ILE A 40 -12.69 -5.15 5.34
N GLY A 41 -12.40 -5.94 4.30
CA GLY A 41 -13.33 -6.25 3.22
C GLY A 41 -13.26 -5.34 2.00
N ILE A 42 -12.25 -4.48 1.87
CA ILE A 42 -12.04 -3.67 0.66
C ILE A 42 -11.73 -4.59 -0.52
N LYS A 43 -12.43 -4.38 -1.64
CA LYS A 43 -12.32 -5.17 -2.87
C LYS A 43 -11.71 -4.41 -4.05
N GLU A 44 -11.64 -3.10 -3.98
CA GLU A 44 -11.04 -2.27 -5.01
C GLU A 44 -9.94 -1.39 -4.41
N ILE A 45 -8.75 -1.47 -4.99
CA ILE A 45 -7.57 -0.76 -4.52
C ILE A 45 -7.00 0.07 -5.66
N ILE A 46 -6.85 1.36 -5.41
CA ILE A 46 -6.32 2.33 -6.37
C ILE A 46 -4.92 2.75 -5.92
N PHE A 47 -3.93 2.47 -6.77
CA PHE A 47 -2.58 3.00 -6.60
C PHE A 47 -2.42 4.28 -7.42
N ILE A 48 -2.07 5.37 -6.76
CA ILE A 48 -1.62 6.59 -7.44
C ILE A 48 -0.11 6.49 -7.52
N THR A 49 0.38 6.16 -8.70
CA THR A 49 1.76 5.75 -8.98
C THR A 49 2.45 6.67 -10.00
N SER A 50 3.62 6.31 -10.47
CA SER A 50 4.32 6.92 -11.60
C SER A 50 4.88 5.83 -12.52
N PRO A 51 5.19 6.15 -13.78
CA PRO A 51 5.70 5.16 -14.75
C PRO A 51 6.95 4.41 -14.27
N GLU A 52 7.82 5.07 -13.48
CA GLU A 52 9.04 4.47 -12.95
C GLU A 52 8.77 3.41 -11.89
N LYS A 53 7.55 3.36 -11.33
CA LYS A 53 7.17 2.44 -10.26
C LYS A 53 6.41 1.19 -10.75
N TYR A 54 6.68 0.76 -11.97
CA TYR A 54 6.07 -0.43 -12.56
C TYR A 54 6.26 -1.72 -11.73
N SER A 55 7.27 -1.75 -10.85
CA SER A 55 7.48 -2.88 -9.93
C SER A 55 6.32 -3.11 -8.95
N ILE A 56 5.58 -2.05 -8.58
CA ILE A 56 4.39 -2.16 -7.72
C ILE A 56 3.29 -2.91 -8.47
N GLU A 57 3.04 -2.53 -9.72
CA GLU A 57 2.06 -3.21 -10.57
C GLU A 57 2.43 -4.68 -10.78
N LYS A 58 3.70 -4.98 -11.09
CA LYS A 58 4.20 -6.35 -11.22
C LYS A 58 4.04 -7.18 -9.96
N HIS A 59 4.10 -6.56 -8.80
CA HIS A 59 4.01 -7.27 -7.52
C HIS A 59 2.60 -7.80 -7.25
N PHE A 60 1.57 -7.03 -7.60
CA PHE A 60 0.17 -7.40 -7.35
C PHE A 60 -0.49 -8.15 -8.50
N ASN A 61 0.05 -8.03 -9.70
CA ASN A 61 -0.43 -8.78 -10.86
C ASN A 61 0.11 -10.21 -10.84
N ARG A 62 -0.73 -11.16 -11.26
CA ARG A 62 -0.32 -12.57 -11.40
C ARG A 62 0.86 -12.69 -12.37
N ASN A 63 1.81 -13.54 -12.04
CA ASN A 63 2.98 -13.78 -12.86
C ASN A 63 3.01 -15.24 -13.34
N ASP A 64 2.30 -15.51 -14.42
CA ASP A 64 2.17 -16.86 -15.00
C ASP A 64 3.51 -17.43 -15.50
N GLU A 65 4.43 -16.57 -15.96
CA GLU A 65 5.76 -17.02 -16.42
C GLU A 65 6.59 -17.60 -15.28
N ILE A 66 6.65 -16.91 -14.14
CA ILE A 66 7.37 -17.41 -12.95
C ILE A 66 6.66 -18.64 -12.40
N GLU A 67 5.32 -18.65 -12.39
CA GLU A 67 4.53 -19.80 -11.96
C GLU A 67 4.90 -21.06 -12.75
N LEU A 68 4.88 -20.99 -14.08
CA LEU A 68 5.31 -22.09 -14.97
C LEU A 68 6.76 -22.55 -14.72
N ARG A 69 7.67 -21.62 -14.44
CA ARG A 69 9.07 -21.96 -14.09
C ARG A 69 9.16 -22.70 -12.77
N LEU A 70 8.37 -22.30 -11.76
CA LEU A 70 8.31 -22.97 -10.47
C LEU A 70 7.76 -24.40 -10.62
N GLU A 71 6.69 -24.59 -11.40
CA GLU A 71 6.12 -25.91 -11.68
C GLU A 71 7.15 -26.83 -12.36
N LYS A 72 7.76 -26.38 -13.47
CA LYS A 72 8.77 -27.14 -14.21
C LYS A 72 10.00 -27.51 -13.38
N SER A 73 10.33 -26.70 -12.37
CA SER A 73 11.48 -26.95 -11.48
C SER A 73 11.13 -27.74 -10.21
N GLY A 74 9.88 -28.25 -10.09
CA GLY A 74 9.41 -28.99 -8.92
C GLY A 74 9.26 -28.13 -7.65
N LYS A 75 9.11 -26.81 -7.82
CA LYS A 75 8.99 -25.83 -6.74
C LYS A 75 7.57 -25.26 -6.56
N SER A 76 6.54 -26.03 -6.93
CA SER A 76 5.13 -25.60 -6.90
C SER A 76 4.66 -25.12 -5.52
N ARG A 77 5.32 -25.57 -4.44
CA ARG A 77 5.04 -25.08 -3.06
C ARG A 77 5.21 -23.57 -2.87
N PHE A 78 5.88 -22.88 -3.79
CA PHE A 78 6.09 -21.43 -3.74
C PHE A 78 5.05 -20.63 -4.53
N ILE A 79 4.15 -21.29 -5.28
CA ILE A 79 3.15 -20.64 -6.12
C ILE A 79 2.19 -19.78 -5.26
N ASP A 80 1.73 -20.29 -4.13
CA ASP A 80 0.88 -19.53 -3.21
C ASP A 80 1.58 -18.29 -2.61
N LYS A 81 2.92 -18.30 -2.53
CA LYS A 81 3.70 -17.11 -2.15
C LYS A 81 3.88 -16.13 -3.30
N LEU A 82 3.99 -16.64 -4.53
CA LEU A 82 4.11 -15.83 -5.74
C LEU A 82 2.79 -15.11 -6.06
N ASN A 83 1.67 -15.85 -6.01
CA ASN A 83 0.33 -15.39 -6.32
C ASN A 83 -0.60 -15.65 -5.11
N PRO A 84 -0.54 -14.81 -4.06
CA PRO A 84 -1.34 -15.01 -2.86
C PRO A 84 -2.84 -15.02 -3.17
N LYS A 85 -3.54 -16.05 -2.72
CA LYS A 85 -5.00 -16.22 -2.96
C LYS A 85 -5.83 -15.04 -2.46
N ILE A 86 -5.35 -14.34 -1.44
CA ILE A 86 -6.03 -13.15 -0.89
C ILE A 86 -6.18 -12.02 -1.91
N PHE A 87 -5.37 -12.01 -2.99
CA PHE A 87 -5.45 -11.01 -4.06
C PHE A 87 -6.38 -11.39 -5.20
N SER A 88 -6.86 -12.65 -5.28
CA SER A 88 -7.64 -13.16 -6.43
C SER A 88 -8.98 -12.42 -6.65
N ASP A 89 -9.58 -11.92 -5.56
CA ASP A 89 -10.87 -11.22 -5.60
C ASP A 89 -10.74 -9.69 -5.50
N ILE A 90 -9.51 -9.17 -5.63
CA ILE A 90 -9.22 -7.75 -5.51
C ILE A 90 -9.02 -7.16 -6.90
N LYS A 91 -9.69 -6.04 -7.16
CA LYS A 91 -9.43 -5.23 -8.34
C LYS A 91 -8.39 -4.18 -8.03
N PHE A 92 -7.28 -4.23 -8.74
CA PHE A 92 -6.21 -3.25 -8.65
C PHE A 92 -6.29 -2.27 -9.81
N HIS A 93 -6.27 -0.97 -9.48
CA HIS A 93 -6.23 0.12 -10.45
C HIS A 93 -4.92 0.90 -10.28
N TYR A 94 -4.32 1.31 -11.38
CA TYR A 94 -3.06 2.05 -11.38
C TYR A 94 -3.26 3.35 -12.15
N ILE A 95 -3.10 4.47 -11.45
CA ILE A 95 -3.28 5.81 -12.00
C ILE A 95 -1.94 6.53 -11.90
N ASN A 96 -1.43 6.99 -13.03
CA ASN A 96 -0.19 7.75 -13.05
C ASN A 96 -0.45 9.20 -12.61
N GLN A 97 0.31 9.65 -11.60
CA GLN A 97 0.41 11.04 -11.23
C GLN A 97 1.50 11.70 -12.08
N GLU A 98 1.11 12.42 -13.11
CA GLU A 98 2.07 13.09 -14.02
C GLU A 98 2.88 14.18 -13.30
N ASN A 99 2.21 14.98 -12.47
CA ASN A 99 2.83 16.07 -11.72
C ASN A 99 2.78 15.76 -10.21
N GLN A 100 3.94 15.68 -9.57
CA GLN A 100 4.03 15.36 -8.14
C GLN A 100 3.77 16.59 -7.25
N ASN A 101 2.53 17.11 -7.29
CA ASN A 101 2.11 18.30 -6.56
C ASN A 101 1.65 18.01 -5.12
N GLY A 102 2.22 16.97 -4.50
CA GLY A 102 1.93 16.59 -3.12
C GLY A 102 0.80 15.59 -2.95
N LEU A 103 0.54 15.23 -1.68
CA LEU A 103 -0.40 14.16 -1.30
C LEU A 103 -1.85 14.46 -1.71
N GLY A 104 -2.33 15.68 -1.46
CA GLY A 104 -3.70 16.06 -1.84
C GLY A 104 -3.94 15.94 -3.34
N HIS A 105 -2.97 16.35 -4.16
CA HIS A 105 -3.04 16.18 -5.60
C HIS A 105 -3.04 14.71 -6.02
N ALA A 106 -2.26 13.87 -5.35
CA ALA A 106 -2.29 12.42 -5.60
C ALA A 106 -3.68 11.82 -5.33
N ILE A 107 -4.30 12.17 -4.20
CA ILE A 107 -5.63 11.69 -3.83
C ILE A 107 -6.67 12.14 -4.86
N LEU A 108 -6.59 13.37 -5.33
CA LEU A 108 -7.51 13.93 -6.31
C LEU A 108 -7.49 13.17 -7.66
N GLN A 109 -6.38 12.52 -8.02
CA GLN A 109 -6.32 11.68 -9.23
C GLN A 109 -7.32 10.51 -9.20
N ALA A 110 -7.75 10.08 -8.00
CA ALA A 110 -8.71 9.00 -7.84
C ALA A 110 -10.19 9.45 -7.93
N GLU A 111 -10.48 10.76 -7.98
CA GLU A 111 -11.84 11.33 -7.92
C GLU A 111 -12.82 10.62 -8.86
N LYS A 112 -12.45 10.46 -10.13
CA LYS A 112 -13.31 9.83 -11.14
C LYS A 112 -13.63 8.35 -10.89
N PHE A 113 -12.80 7.66 -10.11
CA PHE A 113 -12.99 6.26 -9.75
C PHE A 113 -13.83 6.10 -8.48
N ILE A 114 -13.71 7.05 -7.55
CA ILE A 114 -14.34 6.99 -6.24
C ILE A 114 -15.77 7.58 -6.30
N GLY A 115 -15.95 8.68 -7.07
CA GLY A 115 -17.23 9.37 -7.09
C GLY A 115 -17.62 9.86 -5.69
N ASP A 116 -18.86 9.56 -5.29
CA ASP A 116 -19.42 9.96 -3.98
C ASP A 116 -19.28 8.88 -2.89
N GLU A 117 -18.49 7.83 -3.15
CA GLU A 117 -18.31 6.75 -2.19
C GLU A 117 -17.33 7.11 -1.07
N SER A 118 -17.54 6.52 0.11
CA SER A 118 -16.54 6.57 1.18
C SER A 118 -15.31 5.77 0.81
N PHE A 119 -14.13 6.29 1.10
CA PHE A 119 -12.87 5.65 0.77
C PHE A 119 -11.84 5.76 1.89
N ALA A 120 -10.89 4.85 1.90
CA ALA A 120 -9.75 4.87 2.80
C ALA A 120 -8.47 5.31 2.09
N ILE A 121 -7.64 6.08 2.78
CA ILE A 121 -6.31 6.46 2.34
C ILE A 121 -5.31 5.78 3.26
N LEU A 122 -4.44 4.93 2.69
CA LEU A 122 -3.35 4.31 3.41
C LEU A 122 -2.02 4.80 2.83
N LEU A 123 -1.12 5.21 3.71
CA LEU A 123 0.26 5.55 3.38
C LEU A 123 1.12 4.31 3.66
N PRO A 124 1.72 3.66 2.65
CA PRO A 124 2.42 2.39 2.86
C PRO A 124 3.62 2.44 3.79
N ASP A 125 4.17 3.64 4.03
CA ASP A 125 5.28 3.87 4.97
C ASP A 125 4.81 4.13 6.41
N ASP A 126 3.51 4.24 6.66
CA ASP A 126 2.91 4.38 7.99
C ASP A 126 2.27 3.04 8.42
N LEU A 127 3.08 2.14 8.97
CA LEU A 127 2.60 0.84 9.44
C LEU A 127 2.24 0.87 10.93
N PHE A 128 1.06 0.37 11.23
CA PHE A 128 0.56 0.24 12.60
C PHE A 128 0.42 -1.24 12.98
N PHE A 129 1.05 -1.63 14.07
CA PHE A 129 0.94 -3.00 14.59
C PHE A 129 0.11 -3.00 15.88
N SER A 130 -1.10 -3.53 15.83
CA SER A 130 -1.99 -3.67 16.98
C SER A 130 -2.89 -4.90 16.82
N LYS A 131 -3.56 -5.31 17.91
CA LYS A 131 -4.48 -6.46 17.87
C LYS A 131 -5.66 -6.27 16.90
N LYS A 132 -6.15 -5.04 16.77
CA LYS A 132 -7.16 -4.63 15.80
C LYS A 132 -6.49 -3.63 14.87
N SER A 133 -6.49 -3.89 13.56
CA SER A 133 -5.79 -3.04 12.59
C SER A 133 -6.23 -1.57 12.72
N CYS A 134 -5.36 -0.64 12.36
CA CYS A 134 -5.64 0.79 12.44
C CYS A 134 -6.86 1.13 11.56
N LEU A 135 -6.88 0.61 10.34
CA LEU A 135 -7.97 0.86 9.40
C LEU A 135 -9.32 0.33 9.91
N ASN A 136 -9.33 -0.82 10.59
CA ASN A 136 -10.53 -1.36 11.21
C ASN A 136 -11.07 -0.45 12.33
N GLN A 137 -10.17 0.14 13.15
CA GLN A 137 -10.56 1.11 14.18
C GLN A 137 -11.13 2.39 13.54
N LEU A 138 -10.54 2.88 12.46
CA LEU A 138 -11.05 4.04 11.73
C LEU A 138 -12.43 3.76 11.13
N LEU A 139 -12.62 2.58 10.54
CA LEU A 139 -13.90 2.17 9.94
C LEU A 139 -15.02 2.13 10.98
N ASP A 140 -14.77 1.60 12.18
CA ASP A 140 -15.76 1.61 13.26
C ASP A 140 -16.21 3.03 13.62
N ILE A 141 -15.25 3.96 13.74
CA ILE A 141 -15.56 5.35 14.07
C ILE A 141 -16.31 6.03 12.93
N HIS A 142 -15.85 5.83 11.69
CA HIS A 142 -16.51 6.36 10.49
C HIS A 142 -17.97 5.91 10.43
N THR A 143 -18.22 4.61 10.58
CA THR A 143 -19.57 4.03 10.52
C THR A 143 -20.46 4.57 11.62
N ASN A 144 -19.94 4.69 12.86
CA ASN A 144 -20.72 5.15 14.00
C ASN A 144 -20.99 6.66 13.99
N LYS A 145 -20.08 7.47 13.43
CA LYS A 145 -20.17 8.93 13.47
C LYS A 145 -20.61 9.54 12.14
N ASN A 146 -20.58 8.77 11.05
CA ASN A 146 -20.79 9.23 9.68
C ASN A 146 -19.93 10.47 9.35
N ALA A 147 -18.65 10.40 9.67
CA ALA A 147 -17.71 11.51 9.56
C ALA A 147 -16.36 11.01 9.02
N SER A 148 -15.58 11.90 8.40
CA SER A 148 -14.19 11.63 8.06
C SER A 148 -13.36 11.43 9.33
N VAL A 149 -12.47 10.43 9.31
CA VAL A 149 -11.66 10.04 10.47
C VAL A 149 -10.21 9.95 10.04
N ILE A 150 -9.31 10.40 10.90
CA ILE A 150 -7.86 10.26 10.70
C ILE A 150 -7.23 9.53 11.88
N ALA A 151 -6.23 8.70 11.60
CA ALA A 151 -5.39 8.12 12.63
C ALA A 151 -4.39 9.16 13.13
N VAL A 152 -4.23 9.24 14.45
CA VAL A 152 -3.20 10.05 15.09
C VAL A 152 -2.53 9.20 16.16
N THR A 153 -1.24 9.39 16.37
CA THR A 153 -0.50 8.78 17.47
C THR A 153 0.14 9.84 18.37
N ILE A 154 0.15 9.61 19.67
CA ILE A 154 0.86 10.46 20.62
C ILE A 154 2.32 10.02 20.60
N ILE A 155 3.20 10.86 20.08
CA ILE A 155 4.64 10.65 20.14
C ILE A 155 5.12 11.22 21.47
N GLY A 156 5.45 10.34 22.43
CA GLY A 156 6.17 10.75 23.63
C GLY A 156 7.56 11.25 23.23
N PHE A 157 7.99 12.38 23.80
CA PHE A 157 9.37 12.84 23.64
C PHE A 157 10.30 11.80 24.28
N ALA A 158 10.80 10.87 23.48
CA ALA A 158 11.92 10.05 23.91
C ALA A 158 13.09 11.00 24.19
N LYS A 159 13.68 10.95 25.38
CA LYS A 159 14.85 11.77 25.80
C LYS A 159 16.09 11.54 24.93
N HIS A 160 16.04 10.72 23.91
CA HIS A 160 17.11 10.41 22.96
C HIS A 160 16.57 10.45 21.52
N GLY A 161 16.70 11.60 20.92
CA GLY A 161 17.15 11.88 19.55
C GLY A 161 16.49 11.23 18.34
N PHE A 162 15.37 10.52 18.41
CA PHE A 162 14.64 10.10 17.22
C PHE A 162 13.65 11.20 16.82
N ARG A 163 14.00 11.94 15.78
CA ARG A 163 13.05 12.79 15.09
C ARG A 163 12.27 11.92 14.11
N TYR A 164 10.99 11.69 14.35
CA TYR A 164 10.08 11.32 13.29
C TYR A 164 9.92 12.54 12.38
N LEU A 165 10.46 12.42 11.19
CA LEU A 165 10.24 13.39 10.13
C LEU A 165 8.88 13.03 9.50
N SER A 166 7.86 13.81 9.83
CA SER A 166 6.57 13.88 9.13
C SER A 166 6.77 14.35 7.69
#